data_edf6587493511b2c8c9a6cd38e94623e
#
_entry.id   edf6587493511b2c8c9a6cd38e94623e
#
_cell.length_a   1.000
_cell.length_b   1.000
_cell.length_c   1.000
_cell.angle_alpha   90.00
_cell.angle_beta   90.00
_cell.angle_gamma   90.00
#
_symmetry.space_group_name_H-M   'P 1'
#
loop_
_entity.id
_entity.type
_entity.pdbx_description
1 polymer ?
#
loop_
_entity_poly.entity_id
_entity_poly.type
_entity_poly.pdbx_seq_one_letter_code
_entity_poly.pdbx_strand_id
1 'polypeptide(L)'
;MSLCSIVTEHEGELRADLQRYYGINLDNAMGGEHSAAHIAALVQFMPHDSNVSKAYDDDAVWTVDRVLMATLINSLHLLMWGMSDKAKRGAKPEPVGPSWMRTRTRTLDAQVMPISELMEKLSLERR
;
A
#
# COMPACT_ATOMS: atom_id res chain seq x y z
N MET A 1 8.04 -9.91 -12.06
CA MET A 1 8.28 -10.96 -11.05
C MET A 1 8.42 -12.28 -11.79
N SER A 2 9.52 -13.01 -11.60
CA SER A 2 9.76 -14.32 -12.26
C SER A 2 9.45 -15.45 -11.28
N LEU A 3 8.86 -16.56 -11.75
CA LEU A 3 8.64 -17.74 -10.92
C LEU A 3 9.96 -18.27 -10.30
N CYS A 4 11.05 -18.24 -11.07
CA CYS A 4 12.36 -18.67 -10.58
C CYS A 4 12.86 -17.82 -9.40
N SER A 5 12.69 -16.50 -9.44
CA SER A 5 13.05 -15.60 -8.34
C SER A 5 12.24 -15.93 -7.08
N ILE A 6 10.93 -16.13 -7.23
CA ILE A 6 10.05 -16.47 -6.10
C ILE A 6 10.46 -17.81 -5.47
N VAL A 7 10.71 -18.83 -6.27
CA VAL A 7 11.13 -20.16 -5.78
C VAL A 7 12.47 -20.09 -5.05
N THR A 8 13.38 -19.22 -5.50
CA THR A 8 14.71 -19.12 -4.88
C THR A 8 14.72 -18.29 -3.60
N GLU A 9 13.96 -17.20 -3.57
CA GLU A 9 14.03 -16.22 -2.48
C GLU A 9 12.90 -16.39 -1.45
N HIS A 10 11.73 -16.89 -1.90
CA HIS A 10 10.50 -16.96 -1.11
C HIS A 10 9.80 -18.31 -1.24
N GLU A 11 10.59 -19.41 -1.21
CA GLU A 11 10.05 -20.78 -1.36
C GLU A 11 9.02 -21.11 -0.28
N GLY A 12 9.27 -20.70 0.97
CA GLY A 12 8.39 -20.98 2.09
C GLY A 12 7.02 -20.33 1.96
N GLU A 13 7.00 -19.07 1.56
CA GLU A 13 5.79 -18.29 1.30
C GLU A 13 5.00 -18.87 0.13
N LEU A 14 5.71 -19.23 -0.95
CA LEU A 14 5.11 -19.84 -2.13
C LEU A 14 4.49 -21.21 -1.79
N ARG A 15 5.19 -22.04 -1.03
CA ARG A 15 4.72 -23.34 -0.56
C ARG A 15 3.43 -23.21 0.26
N ALA A 16 3.43 -22.28 1.21
CA ALA A 16 2.28 -22.00 2.06
C ALA A 16 1.07 -21.51 1.28
N ASP A 17 1.30 -20.61 0.32
CA ASP A 17 0.23 -20.04 -0.51
C ASP A 17 -0.34 -21.04 -1.51
N LEU A 18 0.50 -21.84 -2.20
CA LEU A 18 0.04 -22.90 -3.10
C LEU A 18 -0.81 -23.92 -2.35
N GLN A 19 -0.36 -24.33 -1.17
CA GLN A 19 -1.13 -25.26 -0.33
C GLN A 19 -2.45 -24.65 0.16
N ARG A 20 -2.42 -23.38 0.58
CA ARG A 20 -3.58 -22.68 1.15
C ARG A 20 -4.67 -22.40 0.12
N TYR A 21 -4.28 -21.88 -1.05
CA TYR A 21 -5.25 -21.37 -2.04
C TYR A 21 -5.63 -22.43 -3.07
N TYR A 22 -4.72 -23.35 -3.39
CA TYR A 22 -4.92 -24.30 -4.49
C TYR A 22 -4.80 -25.78 -4.07
N GLY A 23 -4.40 -26.08 -2.84
CA GLY A 23 -4.19 -27.45 -2.36
C GLY A 23 -3.00 -28.17 -3.02
N ILE A 24 -2.11 -27.40 -3.67
CA ILE A 24 -0.97 -27.96 -4.42
C ILE A 24 0.26 -28.02 -3.51
N ASN A 25 0.90 -29.21 -3.48
CA ASN A 25 2.21 -29.35 -2.84
C ASN A 25 3.30 -28.92 -3.82
N LEU A 26 4.18 -27.99 -3.40
CA LEU A 26 5.26 -27.46 -4.23
C LEU A 26 6.23 -28.55 -4.69
N ASP A 27 6.53 -29.57 -3.86
CA ASP A 27 7.44 -30.65 -4.20
C ASP A 27 6.89 -31.51 -5.37
N ASN A 28 5.58 -31.80 -5.32
CA ASN A 28 4.89 -32.52 -6.38
C ASN A 28 4.86 -31.70 -7.68
N ALA A 29 4.60 -30.39 -7.55
CA ALA A 29 4.58 -29.47 -8.67
C ALA A 29 5.96 -29.39 -9.35
N MET A 30 7.04 -29.32 -8.56
CA MET A 30 8.42 -29.33 -9.06
C MET A 30 8.84 -30.73 -9.60
N GLY A 31 8.22 -31.81 -9.12
CA GLY A 31 8.38 -33.17 -9.59
C GLY A 31 7.73 -33.47 -10.96
N GLY A 32 7.04 -32.48 -11.56
CA GLY A 32 6.45 -32.60 -12.90
C GLY A 32 4.96 -32.94 -12.93
N GLU A 33 4.29 -32.99 -11.79
CA GLU A 33 2.83 -33.16 -11.72
C GLU A 33 2.09 -32.00 -12.38
N HIS A 34 2.68 -30.80 -12.30
CA HIS A 34 2.17 -29.58 -12.93
C HIS A 34 3.23 -28.92 -13.82
N SER A 35 2.82 -28.32 -14.94
CA SER A 35 3.75 -27.57 -15.77
C SER A 35 4.18 -26.25 -15.08
N ALA A 36 5.41 -25.82 -15.34
CA ALA A 36 5.90 -24.52 -14.80
C ALA A 36 5.02 -23.34 -15.23
N ALA A 37 4.44 -23.39 -16.44
CA ALA A 37 3.52 -22.39 -16.93
C ALA A 37 2.22 -22.36 -16.10
N HIS A 38 1.72 -23.53 -15.67
CA HIS A 38 0.53 -23.62 -14.82
C HIS A 38 0.81 -23.00 -13.45
N ILE A 39 1.92 -23.35 -12.82
CA ILE A 39 2.30 -22.77 -11.53
C ILE A 39 2.52 -21.26 -11.65
N ALA A 40 3.17 -20.80 -12.72
CA ALA A 40 3.36 -19.36 -12.96
C ALA A 40 2.01 -18.61 -13.07
N ALA A 41 1.03 -19.20 -13.75
CA ALA A 41 -0.31 -18.63 -13.85
C ALA A 41 -1.00 -18.56 -12.47
N LEU A 42 -0.92 -19.61 -11.66
CA LEU A 42 -1.49 -19.60 -10.31
C LEU A 42 -0.86 -18.53 -9.43
N VAL A 43 0.46 -18.36 -9.51
CA VAL A 43 1.20 -17.32 -8.77
C VAL A 43 0.80 -15.91 -9.24
N GLN A 44 0.63 -15.73 -10.55
CA GLN A 44 0.24 -14.43 -11.11
C GLN A 44 -1.16 -13.97 -10.65
N PHE A 45 -2.07 -14.92 -10.45
CA PHE A 45 -3.45 -14.63 -10.04
C PHE A 45 -3.71 -14.91 -8.55
N MET A 46 -2.66 -15.02 -7.74
CA MET A 46 -2.81 -15.10 -6.28
C MET A 46 -3.47 -13.83 -5.71
N PRO A 47 -4.24 -13.97 -4.62
CA PRO A 47 -4.76 -12.81 -3.90
C PRO A 47 -3.64 -11.86 -3.44
N HIS A 48 -3.92 -10.56 -3.45
CA HIS A 48 -2.95 -9.54 -3.02
C HIS A 48 -2.51 -9.69 -1.56
N ASP A 49 -3.33 -10.32 -0.71
CA ASP A 49 -2.99 -10.59 0.69
C ASP A 49 -2.26 -11.92 0.90
N SER A 50 -1.78 -12.57 -0.17
CA SER A 50 -0.93 -13.76 -0.11
C SER A 50 0.42 -13.47 0.57
N ASN A 51 1.07 -14.52 1.10
CA ASN A 51 2.39 -14.37 1.71
C ASN A 51 3.45 -13.96 0.70
N VAL A 52 3.38 -14.51 -0.52
CA VAL A 52 4.25 -14.10 -1.62
C VAL A 52 4.09 -12.60 -1.92
N SER A 53 2.86 -12.10 -2.04
CA SER A 53 2.64 -10.66 -2.28
C SER A 53 3.21 -9.79 -1.17
N LYS A 54 3.04 -10.19 0.08
CA LYS A 54 3.57 -9.47 1.26
C LYS A 54 5.10 -9.47 1.34
N ALA A 55 5.76 -10.49 0.80
CA ALA A 55 7.21 -10.54 0.75
C ALA A 55 7.82 -9.50 -0.21
N TYR A 56 7.05 -9.09 -1.24
CA TYR A 56 7.47 -8.08 -2.22
C TYR A 56 6.90 -6.68 -1.97
N ASP A 57 5.79 -6.57 -1.25
CA ASP A 57 5.10 -5.30 -1.01
C ASP A 57 4.50 -5.28 0.40
N ASP A 58 5.06 -4.44 1.26
CA ASP A 58 4.57 -4.22 2.62
C ASP A 58 3.12 -3.72 2.64
N ASP A 59 2.69 -3.03 1.58
CA ASP A 59 1.32 -2.54 1.45
C ASP A 59 0.33 -3.61 0.96
N ALA A 60 0.78 -4.81 0.55
CA ALA A 60 -0.08 -5.92 0.13
C ALA A 60 -1.04 -6.42 1.24
N VAL A 61 -0.75 -6.12 2.51
CA VAL A 61 -1.68 -6.38 3.63
C VAL A 61 -2.93 -5.51 3.59
N TRP A 62 -2.90 -4.40 2.84
CA TRP A 62 -3.98 -3.42 2.77
C TRP A 62 -4.98 -3.77 1.67
N THR A 63 -5.86 -4.72 1.96
CA THR A 63 -7.03 -5.02 1.09
C THR A 63 -8.01 -3.85 1.11
N VAL A 64 -8.92 -3.80 0.13
CA VAL A 64 -9.95 -2.75 0.01
C VAL A 64 -10.72 -2.58 1.32
N ASP A 65 -11.13 -3.68 1.95
CA ASP A 65 -11.88 -3.66 3.22
C ASP A 65 -11.06 -3.03 4.35
N ARG A 66 -9.77 -3.36 4.46
CA ARG A 66 -8.87 -2.78 5.46
C ARG A 66 -8.64 -1.29 5.22
N VAL A 67 -8.51 -0.88 3.97
CA VAL A 67 -8.38 0.55 3.60
C VAL A 67 -9.66 1.32 3.95
N LEU A 68 -10.84 0.75 3.65
CA LEU A 68 -12.12 1.37 4.02
C LEU A 68 -12.26 1.49 5.54
N MET A 69 -11.91 0.44 6.29
CA MET A 69 -11.94 0.46 7.76
C MET A 69 -10.95 1.47 8.33
N ALA A 70 -9.73 1.53 7.81
CA ALA A 70 -8.74 2.53 8.21
C ALA A 70 -9.23 3.96 7.93
N THR A 71 -9.87 4.18 6.79
CA THR A 71 -10.47 5.48 6.46
C THR A 71 -11.57 5.88 7.43
N LEU A 72 -12.44 4.94 7.82
CA LEU A 72 -13.46 5.16 8.84
C LEU A 72 -12.85 5.51 10.19
N ILE A 73 -11.86 4.74 10.64
CA ILE A 73 -11.13 4.98 11.90
C ILE A 73 -10.47 6.36 11.88
N ASN A 74 -9.81 6.72 10.78
CA ASN A 74 -9.16 8.03 10.64
C ASN A 74 -10.17 9.18 10.68
N SER A 75 -11.34 8.99 10.09
CA SER A 75 -12.43 9.97 10.13
C SER A 75 -12.95 10.16 11.55
N LEU A 76 -13.13 9.08 12.30
CA LEU A 76 -13.53 9.12 13.71
C LEU A 76 -12.47 9.80 14.58
N HIS A 77 -11.20 9.47 14.40
CA HIS A 77 -10.10 10.12 15.11
C HIS A 77 -10.07 11.64 14.87
N LEU A 78 -10.25 12.07 13.62
CA LEU A 78 -10.31 13.49 13.28
C LEU A 78 -11.54 14.17 13.90
N LEU A 79 -12.69 13.51 13.90
CA LEU A 79 -13.91 14.02 14.52
C LEU A 79 -13.71 14.20 16.03
N MET A 80 -13.23 13.16 16.71
CA MET A 80 -12.94 13.20 18.15
C MET A 80 -11.92 14.28 18.50
N TRP A 81 -10.84 14.37 17.70
CA TRP A 81 -9.84 15.42 17.87
C TRP A 81 -10.45 16.82 17.66
N GLY A 82 -11.31 16.98 16.65
CA GLY A 82 -12.01 18.23 16.36
C GLY A 82 -12.98 18.66 17.47
N MET A 83 -13.64 17.70 18.12
CA MET A 83 -14.57 17.92 19.23
C MET A 83 -13.87 18.15 20.58
N SER A 84 -12.58 17.84 20.68
CA SER A 84 -11.81 18.07 21.90
C SER A 84 -11.65 19.56 22.19
N ASP A 85 -11.57 19.90 23.48
CA ASP A 85 -11.33 21.27 23.93
C ASP A 85 -10.01 21.80 23.36
N LYS A 86 -10.04 22.99 22.75
CA LYS A 86 -8.86 23.62 22.11
C LYS A 86 -7.66 23.75 23.05
N ALA A 87 -7.92 24.00 24.34
CA ALA A 87 -6.88 24.13 25.36
C ALA A 87 -6.17 22.80 25.69
N LYS A 88 -6.85 21.66 25.48
CA LYS A 88 -6.35 20.30 25.76
C LYS A 88 -6.01 19.51 24.50
N ARG A 89 -6.21 20.12 23.34
CA ARG A 89 -6.03 19.47 22.05
C ARG A 89 -4.54 19.25 21.79
N GLY A 90 -4.13 17.99 21.77
CA GLY A 90 -2.80 17.56 21.35
C GLY A 90 -2.58 17.69 19.84
N ALA A 91 -1.47 17.15 19.36
CA ALA A 91 -1.19 17.05 17.93
C ALA A 91 -2.32 16.32 17.19
N LYS A 92 -2.49 16.66 15.92
CA LYS A 92 -3.43 15.96 15.04
C LYS A 92 -3.10 14.47 15.01
N PRO A 93 -4.09 13.56 15.14
CA PRO A 93 -3.81 12.13 15.10
C PRO A 93 -3.19 11.71 13.77
N GLU A 94 -2.18 10.86 13.86
CA GLU A 94 -1.52 10.29 12.69
C GLU A 94 -2.47 9.28 12.03
N PRO A 95 -2.61 9.30 10.68
CA PRO A 95 -3.49 8.38 10.00
C PRO A 95 -2.96 6.94 10.05
N VAL A 96 -3.86 6.00 10.32
CA VAL A 96 -3.63 4.57 10.16
C VAL A 96 -3.91 4.20 8.70
N GLY A 97 -3.00 3.46 8.06
CA GLY A 97 -3.21 3.05 6.67
C GLY A 97 -1.92 2.70 5.95
N PRO A 98 -2.02 2.36 4.66
CA PRO A 98 -0.89 2.07 3.81
C PRO A 98 0.06 3.28 3.68
N SER A 99 1.28 3.02 3.21
CA SER A 99 2.34 4.03 3.10
C SER A 99 1.91 5.27 2.32
N TRP A 100 1.21 5.08 1.20
CA TRP A 100 0.71 6.17 0.36
C TRP A 100 -0.36 7.06 1.05
N MET A 101 -1.06 6.55 2.06
CA MET A 101 -2.03 7.32 2.84
C MET A 101 -1.33 8.25 3.84
N ARG A 102 -0.17 7.84 4.36
CA ARG A 102 0.65 8.63 5.31
C ARG A 102 1.39 9.78 4.61
N THR A 103 1.82 9.58 3.38
CA THR A 103 2.66 10.53 2.63
C THR A 103 1.87 11.76 2.11
N ARG A 104 0.57 11.85 2.34
CA ARG A 104 -0.28 12.91 1.79
C ARG A 104 -0.24 14.24 2.53
N THR A 105 0.66 14.42 3.48
CA THR A 105 1.00 15.74 4.02
C THR A 105 2.07 16.39 3.12
N ARG A 106 1.72 16.63 1.86
CA ARG A 106 2.47 17.58 1.05
C ARG A 106 2.22 18.95 1.66
N THR A 107 3.09 19.37 2.57
CA THR A 107 3.23 20.78 2.90
C THR A 107 3.61 21.45 1.59
N LEU A 108 2.64 22.13 0.97
CA LEU A 108 2.97 23.14 -0.01
C LEU A 108 3.77 24.17 0.77
N ASP A 109 5.06 24.28 0.49
CA ASP A 109 5.88 25.41 0.88
C ASP A 109 5.33 26.61 0.09
N ALA A 110 4.17 27.09 0.54
CA ALA A 110 3.59 28.31 0.05
C ALA A 110 4.42 29.44 0.64
N GLN A 111 5.43 29.88 -0.08
CA GLN A 111 6.05 31.16 0.19
C GLN A 111 4.95 32.21 0.11
N VAL A 112 4.64 32.82 1.25
CA VAL A 112 3.73 33.96 1.31
C VAL A 112 4.42 35.10 0.56
N MET A 113 3.99 35.34 -0.67
CA MET A 113 4.51 36.37 -1.57
C MET A 113 3.48 37.48 -1.66
N PRO A 114 3.88 38.75 -1.59
CA PRO A 114 2.94 39.87 -1.78
C PRO A 114 2.34 39.78 -3.19
N ILE A 115 1.05 40.15 -3.30
CA ILE A 115 0.28 40.06 -4.56
C ILE A 115 0.96 40.80 -5.71
N SER A 116 1.64 41.93 -5.43
CA SER A 116 2.40 42.71 -6.40
C SER A 116 3.51 41.89 -7.06
N GLU A 117 4.27 41.11 -6.30
CA GLU A 117 5.36 40.27 -6.78
C GLU A 117 4.84 39.05 -7.56
N LEU A 118 3.67 38.49 -7.16
CA LEU A 118 3.00 37.42 -7.87
C LEU A 118 2.53 37.90 -9.25
N MET A 119 1.96 39.10 -9.34
CA MET A 119 1.50 39.71 -10.59
C MET A 119 2.67 39.98 -11.55
N GLU A 120 3.80 40.43 -11.04
CA GLU A 120 5.01 40.65 -11.82
C GLU A 120 5.55 39.35 -12.40
N LYS A 121 5.67 38.27 -11.61
CA LYS A 121 6.10 36.95 -12.09
C LYS A 121 5.15 36.39 -13.15
N LEU A 122 3.84 36.47 -12.96
CA LEU A 122 2.85 36.01 -13.93
C LEU A 122 2.85 36.83 -15.24
N SER A 123 3.24 38.09 -15.18
CA SER A 123 3.37 38.93 -16.38
C SER A 123 4.62 38.62 -17.23
N LEU A 124 5.68 38.13 -16.56
CA LEU A 124 6.92 37.71 -17.21
C LEU A 124 6.80 36.36 -17.93
N GLU A 125 5.98 35.42 -17.41
CA GLU A 125 5.75 34.11 -18.01
C GLU A 125 4.84 34.15 -19.27
N ARG A 126 4.19 35.27 -19.55
CA ARG A 126 3.30 35.43 -20.73
C ARG A 126 4.00 36.06 -21.95
N ARG A 127 5.30 36.29 -21.92
CA ARG A 127 6.11 36.77 -23.06
C ARG A 127 6.99 35.65 -23.60
#